data_f56f0ac722b86968f95b8a36176ae56e
#
_entry.id   f56f0ac722b86968f95b8a36176ae56e
#
_cell.length_a   1.000
_cell.length_b   1.000
_cell.length_c   1.000
_cell.angle_alpha   90.00
_cell.angle_beta   90.00
_cell.angle_gamma   90.00
#
_symmetry.space_group_name_H-M   'P 1'
#
loop_
_entity.id
_entity.type
_entity.pdbx_description
1 polymer ?
#
loop_
_entity_poly.entity_id
_entity_poly.type
_entity_poly.pdbx_seq_one_letter_code
_entity_poly.pdbx_strand_id
1 'polypeptide(L)'
;PFNQTSLSQNSVICLYRDDTGIMWAGTYKNGINYYHESIFKFQTIRYPLELMRDIFNNDFNCIVEDKEGDLWIGTSGNGLLRYDRETGEYVRYRAGRESENAISGDVVISMAKDLDGKLWLGTYMEGLTGFDGKRFKHYRDIPGSKDGLSNNSVYSLYVDAKNRLWIGT
;
A
#
# COMPACT_ATOMS: atom_id res chain seq x y z
N PRO A 1 -7.63 12.04 -21.89
CA PRO A 1 -7.65 11.68 -20.48
C PRO A 1 -8.51 12.70 -19.75
N PHE A 2 -9.73 12.27 -19.33
CA PHE A 2 -10.60 13.14 -18.55
C PHE A 2 -9.98 13.27 -17.16
N ASN A 3 -9.41 14.43 -16.86
CA ASN A 3 -8.99 14.75 -15.52
C ASN A 3 -10.26 14.99 -14.70
N GLN A 4 -10.62 14.04 -13.81
CA GLN A 4 -11.82 14.13 -12.97
C GLN A 4 -11.79 15.29 -11.96
N THR A 5 -10.67 16.01 -11.87
CA THR A 5 -10.47 17.17 -11.00
C THR A 5 -10.59 18.50 -11.73
N SER A 6 -10.92 18.52 -13.02
CA SER A 6 -11.12 19.73 -13.81
C SER A 6 -12.59 20.00 -14.06
N LEU A 7 -12.90 21.26 -14.39
CA LEU A 7 -14.23 21.65 -14.88
C LEU A 7 -14.58 20.87 -16.15
N SER A 8 -15.85 20.50 -16.29
CA SER A 8 -16.37 19.81 -17.48
C SER A 8 -16.26 20.66 -18.76
N GLN A 9 -16.13 21.97 -18.60
CA GLN A 9 -16.01 22.95 -19.70
C GLN A 9 -15.45 24.29 -19.18
N ASN A 10 -14.75 25.03 -20.04
CA ASN A 10 -14.16 26.32 -19.68
C ASN A 10 -15.15 27.48 -19.58
N SER A 11 -16.36 27.35 -20.19
CA SER A 11 -17.39 28.37 -20.12
C SER A 11 -18.26 28.19 -18.88
N VAL A 12 -17.94 28.90 -17.81
CA VAL A 12 -18.76 28.95 -16.61
C VAL A 12 -19.75 30.10 -16.72
N ILE A 13 -21.06 29.80 -16.54
CA ILE A 13 -22.16 30.76 -16.62
C ILE A 13 -22.53 31.32 -15.25
N CYS A 14 -22.50 30.48 -14.21
CA CYS A 14 -22.87 30.89 -12.88
C CYS A 14 -22.05 30.14 -11.83
N LEU A 15 -21.86 30.79 -10.68
CA LEU A 15 -21.23 30.22 -9.49
C LEU A 15 -22.17 30.41 -8.31
N TYR A 16 -22.25 29.42 -7.44
CA TYR A 16 -22.99 29.47 -6.20
C TYR A 16 -22.21 28.73 -5.10
N ARG A 17 -22.12 29.34 -3.93
CA ARG A 17 -21.56 28.68 -2.73
C ARG A 17 -22.68 28.44 -1.76
N ASP A 18 -22.91 27.20 -1.39
CA ASP A 18 -23.91 26.81 -0.42
C ASP A 18 -23.45 26.98 1.04
N ASP A 19 -24.35 26.79 1.99
CA ASP A 19 -24.11 26.95 3.41
C ASP A 19 -23.14 25.90 3.98
N THR A 20 -22.90 24.80 3.26
CA THR A 20 -21.93 23.77 3.62
C THR A 20 -20.51 24.06 3.09
N GLY A 21 -20.36 25.13 2.29
CA GLY A 21 -19.11 25.56 1.70
C GLY A 21 -18.81 24.97 0.33
N ILE A 22 -19.73 24.17 -0.23
CA ILE A 22 -19.58 23.63 -1.59
C ILE A 22 -19.73 24.77 -2.61
N MET A 23 -18.76 24.86 -3.54
CA MET A 23 -18.83 25.75 -4.68
C MET A 23 -19.43 25.00 -5.87
N TRP A 24 -20.55 25.48 -6.36
CA TRP A 24 -21.26 24.95 -7.52
C TRP A 24 -20.95 25.83 -8.73
N ALA A 25 -20.66 25.23 -9.88
CA ALA A 25 -20.35 25.90 -11.12
C ALA A 25 -21.24 25.35 -12.24
N GLY A 26 -22.19 26.16 -12.71
CA GLY A 26 -22.99 25.87 -13.90
C GLY A 26 -22.21 26.20 -15.16
N THR A 27 -22.07 25.24 -16.06
CA THR A 27 -21.37 25.42 -17.34
C THR A 27 -22.31 25.45 -18.53
N TYR A 28 -21.87 26.11 -19.63
CA TYR A 28 -22.64 26.18 -20.84
C TYR A 28 -22.75 24.80 -21.52
N LYS A 29 -23.97 24.22 -21.54
CA LYS A 29 -24.29 22.93 -22.17
C LYS A 29 -23.61 21.66 -21.59
N ASN A 30 -22.82 21.76 -20.52
CA ASN A 30 -22.09 20.61 -19.96
C ASN A 30 -22.39 20.36 -18.49
N GLY A 31 -23.57 20.81 -18.04
CA GLY A 31 -24.10 20.50 -16.69
C GLY A 31 -23.50 21.33 -15.57
N ILE A 32 -23.56 20.76 -14.37
CA ILE A 32 -23.14 21.41 -13.15
C ILE A 32 -21.90 20.68 -12.60
N ASN A 33 -20.89 21.46 -12.23
CA ASN A 33 -19.71 20.99 -11.52
C ASN A 33 -19.80 21.47 -10.08
N TYR A 34 -19.13 20.77 -9.17
CA TYR A 34 -19.02 21.22 -7.79
C TYR A 34 -17.61 21.01 -7.25
N TYR A 35 -17.22 21.87 -6.30
CA TYR A 35 -15.94 21.83 -5.61
C TYR A 35 -16.15 22.05 -4.12
N HIS A 36 -15.49 21.24 -3.32
CA HIS A 36 -15.37 21.45 -1.87
C HIS A 36 -14.04 20.91 -1.40
N GLU A 37 -13.36 21.63 -0.49
CA GLU A 37 -12.03 21.24 0.01
C GLU A 37 -12.02 19.85 0.64
N SER A 38 -13.15 19.41 1.23
CA SER A 38 -13.26 18.09 1.85
C SER A 38 -13.62 16.95 0.87
N ILE A 39 -14.06 17.25 -0.37
CA ILE A 39 -14.50 16.23 -1.33
C ILE A 39 -13.30 15.54 -1.99
N PHE A 40 -12.17 16.24 -2.12
CA PHE A 40 -10.93 15.71 -2.70
C PHE A 40 -9.96 15.15 -1.66
N LYS A 41 -10.45 14.65 -0.52
CA LYS A 41 -9.61 14.05 0.53
C LYS A 41 -8.96 12.73 0.10
N PHE A 42 -9.48 12.06 -0.93
CA PHE A 42 -8.94 10.82 -1.43
C PHE A 42 -8.29 11.05 -2.79
N GLN A 43 -6.96 10.99 -2.82
CA GLN A 43 -6.21 10.95 -4.07
C GLN A 43 -6.04 9.50 -4.50
N THR A 44 -6.23 9.23 -5.78
CA THR A 44 -5.96 7.89 -6.33
C THR A 44 -4.53 7.85 -6.83
N ILE A 45 -3.69 7.07 -6.17
CA ILE A 45 -2.35 6.72 -6.66
C ILE A 45 -2.54 5.53 -7.60
N ARG A 46 -2.26 5.73 -8.88
CA ARG A 46 -2.31 4.66 -9.89
C ARG A 46 -0.91 4.13 -10.12
N TYR A 47 -0.80 2.83 -10.13
CA TYR A 47 0.41 2.15 -10.52
C TYR A 47 0.75 2.45 -11.98
N PRO A 48 2.01 2.74 -12.35
CA PRO A 48 2.40 3.01 -13.75
C PRO A 48 2.03 1.85 -14.67
N LEU A 49 1.42 2.16 -15.81
CA LEU A 49 0.99 1.16 -16.81
C LEU A 49 2.12 0.23 -17.29
N GLU A 50 3.36 0.71 -17.27
CA GLU A 50 4.55 -0.05 -17.67
C GLU A 50 4.88 -1.18 -16.69
N LEU A 51 4.57 -0.98 -15.41
CA LEU A 51 4.69 -2.02 -14.37
C LEU A 51 3.45 -2.92 -14.33
N MET A 52 2.34 -2.50 -14.95
CA MET A 52 1.10 -3.29 -15.03
C MET A 52 1.16 -4.44 -16.05
N ARG A 53 2.11 -4.47 -16.97
CA ARG A 53 2.21 -5.55 -17.97
C ARG A 53 2.35 -6.94 -17.35
N ASP A 54 2.91 -7.02 -16.13
CA ASP A 54 3.11 -8.25 -15.38
C ASP A 54 2.13 -8.41 -14.20
N ILE A 55 1.18 -7.48 -14.02
CA ILE A 55 0.28 -7.45 -12.87
C ILE A 55 -1.14 -7.71 -13.33
N PHE A 56 -1.55 -8.97 -13.34
CA PHE A 56 -2.91 -9.38 -13.70
C PHE A 56 -3.96 -9.00 -12.63
N ASN A 57 -3.55 -8.71 -11.39
CA ASN A 57 -4.44 -8.31 -10.29
C ASN A 57 -3.82 -7.16 -9.50
N ASN A 58 -4.53 -6.03 -9.43
CA ASN A 58 -4.17 -4.86 -8.61
C ASN A 58 -4.68 -5.00 -7.16
N ASP A 59 -4.65 -6.20 -6.62
CA ASP A 59 -5.13 -6.44 -5.26
C ASP A 59 -4.06 -6.06 -4.24
N PHE A 60 -4.32 -4.97 -3.53
CA PHE A 60 -3.51 -4.49 -2.41
C PHE A 60 -4.09 -5.01 -1.10
N ASN A 61 -3.28 -5.75 -0.33
CA ASN A 61 -3.73 -6.38 0.91
C ASN A 61 -3.45 -5.53 2.14
N CYS A 62 -2.32 -4.81 2.15
CA CYS A 62 -1.88 -4.06 3.32
C CYS A 62 -0.95 -2.91 2.92
N ILE A 63 -0.91 -1.87 3.76
CA ILE A 63 -0.07 -0.68 3.57
C ILE A 63 0.52 -0.28 4.91
N VAL A 64 1.81 0.07 4.92
CA VAL A 64 2.53 0.62 6.08
C VAL A 64 3.43 1.77 5.62
N GLU A 65 3.48 2.83 6.40
CA GLU A 65 4.41 3.96 6.18
C GLU A 65 5.72 3.71 6.96
N ASP A 66 6.88 3.89 6.31
CA ASP A 66 8.18 3.81 6.98
C ASP A 66 8.56 5.12 7.71
N LYS A 67 9.80 5.23 8.18
CA LYS A 67 10.28 6.43 8.90
C LYS A 67 10.57 7.61 7.99
N GLU A 68 10.86 7.33 6.74
CA GLU A 68 11.13 8.29 5.68
C GLU A 68 9.84 8.87 5.08
N GLY A 69 8.69 8.26 5.37
CA GLY A 69 7.38 8.65 4.87
C GLY A 69 6.97 7.94 3.58
N ASP A 70 7.76 6.96 3.13
CA ASP A 70 7.43 6.12 1.98
C ASP A 70 6.40 5.05 2.33
N LEU A 71 5.60 4.67 1.33
CA LEU A 71 4.58 3.65 1.51
C LEU A 71 5.07 2.29 1.06
N TRP A 72 4.99 1.32 1.95
CA TRP A 72 5.19 -0.08 1.68
C TRP A 72 3.84 -0.75 1.48
N ILE A 73 3.68 -1.44 0.36
CA ILE A 73 2.38 -1.95 -0.10
C ILE A 73 2.52 -3.44 -0.39
N GLY A 74 1.78 -4.26 0.35
CA GLY A 74 1.69 -5.70 0.15
C GLY A 74 0.63 -6.05 -0.89
N THR A 75 0.97 -6.96 -1.80
CA THR A 75 0.10 -7.33 -2.91
C THR A 75 -0.29 -8.82 -2.90
N SER A 76 -1.32 -9.16 -3.65
CA SER A 76 -1.81 -10.53 -3.83
C SER A 76 -1.14 -11.20 -5.05
N GLY A 77 0.18 -11.44 -4.96
CA GLY A 77 0.93 -12.17 -5.99
C GLY A 77 2.00 -11.36 -6.74
N ASN A 78 2.12 -10.05 -6.48
CA ASN A 78 3.15 -9.20 -7.09
C ASN A 78 4.28 -8.81 -6.14
N GLY A 79 4.30 -9.42 -4.96
CA GLY A 79 5.30 -9.16 -3.95
C GLY A 79 5.02 -7.90 -3.14
N LEU A 80 6.08 -7.21 -2.78
CA LEU A 80 6.09 -6.00 -1.99
C LEU A 80 6.50 -4.81 -2.86
N LEU A 81 5.79 -3.70 -2.73
CA LEU A 81 6.11 -2.44 -3.40
C LEU A 81 6.52 -1.41 -2.36
N ARG A 82 7.55 -0.63 -2.65
CA ARG A 82 7.86 0.63 -1.99
C ARG A 82 7.51 1.77 -2.93
N TYR A 83 6.68 2.68 -2.48
CA TYR A 83 6.32 3.91 -3.20
C TYR A 83 6.98 5.10 -2.51
N ASP A 84 7.90 5.73 -3.21
CA ASP A 84 8.51 6.99 -2.81
C ASP A 84 7.51 8.13 -3.05
N ARG A 85 7.11 8.79 -1.97
CA ARG A 85 6.07 9.85 -2.03
C ARG A 85 6.59 11.17 -2.57
N GLU A 86 7.89 11.41 -2.53
CA GLU A 86 8.51 12.64 -3.04
C GLU A 86 8.70 12.57 -4.55
N THR A 87 9.20 11.43 -5.05
CA THR A 87 9.49 11.25 -6.48
C THR A 87 8.34 10.64 -7.26
N GLY A 88 7.44 9.92 -6.58
CA GLY A 88 6.37 9.14 -7.22
C GLY A 88 6.85 7.82 -7.82
N GLU A 89 8.09 7.42 -7.54
CA GLU A 89 8.68 6.19 -8.07
C GLU A 89 8.31 4.97 -7.23
N TYR A 90 8.35 3.80 -7.91
CA TYR A 90 8.09 2.51 -7.28
C TYR A 90 9.30 1.58 -7.37
N VAL A 91 9.61 0.93 -6.27
CA VAL A 91 10.54 -0.20 -6.23
C VAL A 91 9.76 -1.46 -5.88
N ARG A 92 9.98 -2.55 -6.64
CA ARG A 92 9.31 -3.83 -6.41
C ARG A 92 10.29 -4.88 -5.90
N TYR A 93 9.90 -5.57 -4.83
CA TYR A 93 10.61 -6.70 -4.25
C TYR A 93 9.81 -7.99 -4.50
N ARG A 94 10.47 -8.99 -5.07
CA ARG A 94 9.89 -10.29 -5.39
C ARG A 94 10.45 -11.38 -4.50
N ALA A 95 9.73 -12.50 -4.44
CA ALA A 95 10.19 -13.68 -3.72
C ALA A 95 11.47 -14.26 -4.33
N GLY A 96 12.40 -14.65 -3.45
CA GLY A 96 13.64 -15.32 -3.84
C GLY A 96 14.14 -16.17 -2.69
N ARG A 97 14.06 -17.49 -2.84
CA ARG A 97 14.28 -18.45 -1.75
C ARG A 97 15.68 -18.40 -1.12
N GLU A 98 16.68 -17.90 -1.83
CA GLU A 98 18.09 -17.93 -1.42
C GLU A 98 18.74 -16.54 -1.38
N SER A 99 17.96 -15.47 -1.57
CA SER A 99 18.50 -14.12 -1.62
C SER A 99 18.15 -13.33 -0.37
N GLU A 100 19.16 -12.82 0.33
CA GLU A 100 18.98 -11.87 1.44
C GLU A 100 18.33 -10.54 1.00
N ASN A 101 18.20 -10.33 -0.31
CA ASN A 101 17.59 -9.14 -0.91
C ASN A 101 16.19 -9.42 -1.48
N ALA A 102 15.56 -10.53 -1.10
CA ALA A 102 14.24 -10.93 -1.56
C ALA A 102 13.30 -11.22 -0.39
N ILE A 103 12.01 -11.05 -0.60
CA ILE A 103 10.97 -11.46 0.36
C ILE A 103 10.72 -12.97 0.28
N SER A 104 10.08 -13.55 1.32
CA SER A 104 9.83 -14.99 1.38
C SER A 104 8.77 -15.47 0.39
N GLY A 105 7.80 -14.62 0.04
CA GLY A 105 6.69 -14.97 -0.84
C GLY A 105 6.06 -13.75 -1.51
N ASP A 106 5.50 -13.95 -2.71
CA ASP A 106 4.90 -12.87 -3.51
C ASP A 106 3.48 -12.48 -3.09
N VAL A 107 2.82 -13.27 -2.24
CA VAL A 107 1.52 -12.93 -1.65
C VAL A 107 1.75 -12.38 -0.25
N VAL A 108 1.84 -11.06 -0.12
CA VAL A 108 2.00 -10.36 1.15
C VAL A 108 0.62 -9.99 1.68
N ILE A 109 0.19 -10.62 2.77
CA ILE A 109 -1.17 -10.47 3.32
C ILE A 109 -1.23 -9.39 4.40
N SER A 110 -0.21 -9.33 5.24
CA SER A 110 -0.19 -8.44 6.40
C SER A 110 1.18 -7.78 6.56
N MET A 111 1.20 -6.58 7.13
CA MET A 111 2.42 -5.87 7.47
C MET A 111 2.28 -5.15 8.80
N ALA A 112 3.41 -5.00 9.50
CA ALA A 112 3.54 -4.14 10.67
C ALA A 112 4.93 -3.50 10.70
N LYS A 113 5.03 -2.30 11.27
CA LYS A 113 6.31 -1.64 11.55
C LYS A 113 6.53 -1.67 13.06
N ASP A 114 7.69 -2.11 13.51
CA ASP A 114 8.04 -2.05 14.92
C ASP A 114 8.58 -0.67 15.34
N LEU A 115 8.78 -0.48 16.63
CA LEU A 115 9.21 0.81 17.18
C LEU A 115 10.63 1.20 16.75
N ASP A 116 11.45 0.23 16.35
CA ASP A 116 12.79 0.45 15.80
C ASP A 116 12.76 0.78 14.31
N GLY A 117 11.58 0.63 13.67
CA GLY A 117 11.32 0.91 12.26
C GLY A 117 11.56 -0.27 11.33
N LYS A 118 11.75 -1.47 11.88
CA LYS A 118 11.81 -2.69 11.11
C LYS A 118 10.43 -3.05 10.59
N LEU A 119 10.34 -3.41 9.33
CA LEU A 119 9.11 -3.90 8.72
C LEU A 119 8.99 -5.41 8.88
N TRP A 120 7.78 -5.85 9.20
CA TRP A 120 7.40 -7.25 9.30
C TRP A 120 6.32 -7.56 8.26
N LEU A 121 6.55 -8.59 7.46
CA LEU A 121 5.73 -8.98 6.33
C LEU A 121 5.21 -10.38 6.56
N GLY A 122 3.90 -10.52 6.68
CA GLY A 122 3.22 -11.82 6.72
C GLY A 122 2.83 -12.25 5.32
N THR A 123 3.22 -13.45 4.93
CA THR A 123 2.94 -14.00 3.60
C THR A 123 2.00 -15.20 3.67
N TYR A 124 1.38 -15.51 2.53
CA TYR A 124 0.60 -16.72 2.36
C TYR A 124 1.53 -17.89 2.07
N MET A 125 1.53 -18.90 2.96
CA MET A 125 2.30 -20.16 2.86
C MET A 125 3.83 -20.05 2.88
N GLU A 126 4.42 -18.85 2.94
CA GLU A 126 5.88 -18.65 2.88
C GLU A 126 6.48 -18.03 4.15
N GLY A 127 5.68 -17.92 5.21
CA GLY A 127 6.09 -17.51 6.54
C GLY A 127 6.12 -16.00 6.75
N LEU A 128 7.00 -15.58 7.65
CA LEU A 128 7.20 -14.18 8.05
C LEU A 128 8.55 -13.68 7.54
N THR A 129 8.58 -12.46 7.03
CA THR A 129 9.82 -11.77 6.65
C THR A 129 9.99 -10.51 7.47
N GLY A 130 11.16 -10.31 8.08
CA GLY A 130 11.56 -9.04 8.69
C GLY A 130 12.53 -8.29 7.78
N PHE A 131 12.34 -6.98 7.61
CA PHE A 131 13.22 -6.09 6.85
C PHE A 131 13.75 -4.96 7.73
N ASP A 132 15.06 -4.85 7.85
CA ASP A 132 15.75 -3.87 8.71
C ASP A 132 16.19 -2.60 7.96
N GLY A 133 15.70 -2.41 6.73
CA GLY A 133 16.11 -1.33 5.83
C GLY A 133 17.26 -1.72 4.88
N LYS A 134 17.91 -2.88 5.11
CA LYS A 134 19.04 -3.36 4.32
C LYS A 134 18.88 -4.79 3.83
N ARG A 135 18.40 -5.67 4.69
CA ARG A 135 18.31 -7.12 4.45
C ARG A 135 16.98 -7.67 4.86
N PHE A 136 16.53 -8.70 4.15
CA PHE A 136 15.36 -9.48 4.49
C PHE A 136 15.80 -10.74 5.28
N LYS A 137 15.13 -11.00 6.40
CA LYS A 137 15.31 -12.20 7.21
C LYS A 137 14.00 -12.97 7.27
N HIS A 138 14.05 -14.27 6.94
CA HIS A 138 12.87 -15.14 6.87
C HIS A 138 12.71 -15.99 8.11
N TYR A 139 11.45 -16.18 8.52
CA TYR A 139 11.04 -17.03 9.64
C TYR A 139 9.93 -17.95 9.15
N ARG A 140 10.04 -19.23 9.45
CA ARG A 140 9.11 -20.26 9.01
C ARG A 140 8.72 -21.20 10.14
N ASP A 141 7.67 -21.97 9.92
CA ASP A 141 7.38 -23.15 10.69
C ASP A 141 8.52 -24.15 10.51
N ILE A 142 9.00 -24.67 11.65
CA ILE A 142 10.05 -25.69 11.71
C ILE A 142 9.39 -26.93 12.31
N PRO A 143 9.09 -27.99 11.49
CA PRO A 143 8.42 -29.17 11.98
C PRO A 143 9.12 -29.78 13.19
N GLY A 144 8.35 -29.94 14.29
CA GLY A 144 8.86 -30.50 15.54
C GLY A 144 9.64 -29.53 16.45
N SER A 145 9.82 -28.26 16.05
CA SER A 145 10.43 -27.23 16.88
C SER A 145 9.38 -26.34 17.54
N LYS A 146 9.65 -25.88 18.76
CA LYS A 146 8.85 -24.84 19.43
C LYS A 146 9.33 -23.41 19.12
N ASP A 147 10.43 -23.28 18.39
CA ASP A 147 11.10 -21.99 18.12
C ASP A 147 10.71 -21.39 16.76
N GLY A 148 9.86 -22.07 15.98
CA GLY A 148 9.35 -21.61 14.68
C GLY A 148 7.97 -20.98 14.78
N LEU A 149 7.45 -20.55 13.60
CA LEU A 149 6.04 -20.19 13.47
C LEU A 149 5.17 -21.43 13.67
N SER A 150 3.92 -21.22 14.11
CA SER A 150 2.93 -22.31 14.19
C SER A 150 2.38 -22.71 12.82
N ASN A 151 2.43 -21.81 11.84
CA ASN A 151 2.05 -22.03 10.44
C ASN A 151 2.74 -21.01 9.54
N ASN A 152 2.99 -21.37 8.28
CA ASN A 152 3.61 -20.48 7.31
C ASN A 152 2.64 -19.48 6.65
N SER A 153 1.34 -19.57 6.91
CA SER A 153 0.39 -18.54 6.50
C SER A 153 0.20 -17.52 7.61
N VAL A 154 0.70 -16.30 7.42
CA VAL A 154 0.66 -15.24 8.41
C VAL A 154 -0.39 -14.21 8.01
N TYR A 155 -1.58 -14.33 8.59
CA TYR A 155 -2.75 -13.52 8.22
C TYR A 155 -2.81 -12.15 8.90
N SER A 156 -2.22 -12.02 10.08
CA SER A 156 -2.25 -10.76 10.82
C SER A 156 -0.96 -10.52 11.60
N LEU A 157 -0.56 -9.25 11.66
CA LEU A 157 0.59 -8.78 12.41
C LEU A 157 0.20 -7.56 13.22
N TYR A 158 0.67 -7.50 14.46
CA TYR A 158 0.50 -6.35 15.34
C TYR A 158 1.73 -6.15 16.21
N VAL A 159 2.21 -4.92 16.29
CA VAL A 159 3.30 -4.52 17.20
C VAL A 159 2.69 -3.73 18.35
N ASP A 160 2.88 -4.20 19.57
CA ASP A 160 2.35 -3.54 20.75
C ASP A 160 3.28 -2.42 21.29
N ALA A 161 2.81 -1.68 22.29
CA ALA A 161 3.53 -0.57 22.89
C ALA A 161 4.85 -0.98 23.61
N LYS A 162 5.07 -2.28 23.81
CA LYS A 162 6.31 -2.83 24.36
C LYS A 162 7.25 -3.39 23.27
N ASN A 163 6.99 -3.06 22.02
CA ASN A 163 7.71 -3.54 20.83
C ASN A 163 7.68 -5.07 20.66
N ARG A 164 6.60 -5.73 21.10
CA ARG A 164 6.38 -7.15 20.87
C ARG A 164 5.57 -7.33 19.60
N LEU A 165 6.04 -8.23 18.74
CA LEU A 165 5.33 -8.62 17.53
C LEU A 165 4.36 -9.77 17.85
N TRP A 166 3.08 -9.54 17.61
CA TRP A 166 2.01 -10.53 17.67
C TRP A 166 1.74 -11.04 16.28
N ILE A 167 1.67 -12.36 16.13
CA ILE A 167 1.57 -13.04 14.84
C ILE A 167 0.34 -13.93 14.87
N GLY A 168 -0.62 -13.68 13.98
CA GLY A 168 -1.77 -14.55 13.75
C GLY A 168 -1.56 -15.39 12.50
N THR A 169 -1.58 -16.71 12.66
CA THR A 169 -1.39 -17.69 11.60
C THR A 169 -2.65 -18.52 11.38
#